data_d2f2d5a87a3a831481b829582974cd23
#
_entry.id   d2f2d5a87a3a831481b829582974cd23
#
_cell.length_a   1.000
_cell.length_b   1.000
_cell.length_c   1.000
_cell.angle_alpha   90.00
_cell.angle_beta   90.00
_cell.angle_gamma   90.00
#
_symmetry.space_group_name_H-M   'P 1'
#
loop_
_entity.id
_entity.type
_entity.pdbx_description
1 polymer ?
#
loop_
_entity_poly.entity_id
_entity_poly.type
_entity_poly.pdbx_seq_one_letter_code
_entity_poly.pdbx_strand_id
1 'polypeptide(L)'
;MFCTNCGNQMADGTRFCPQCGTQTGAAAAAAPAAPAVYRLYMDAKGLTMLNYKFEVRDAAGNLRYRAATVTESMFTYNARIYYPNDAEALAIHQQKKMTMMAMNFDLVAPNGGLVTQAMQNVKLTKYSYTLPQLGITVDGDFLSLNFVFYRNGQPIGAVRKKVMAWGDSYEVEYTDASLEKVFLGMVMVVQLVIAANRNRRR
;
A
#
# COMPACT_ATOMS: atom_id res chain seq x y z
N MET A 1 3.29 47.56 -14.15
CA MET A 1 3.94 47.51 -12.81
C MET A 1 5.36 48.05 -12.86
N PHE A 2 5.98 48.38 -11.70
CA PHE A 2 7.36 48.84 -11.63
C PHE A 2 8.27 47.78 -10.99
N CYS A 3 9.52 47.73 -11.44
CA CYS A 3 10.49 46.81 -10.87
C CYS A 3 10.88 47.29 -9.44
N THR A 4 10.77 46.40 -8.45
CA THR A 4 11.11 46.70 -7.06
C THR A 4 12.58 46.91 -6.82
N ASN A 5 13.46 46.50 -7.74
CA ASN A 5 14.91 46.64 -7.60
C ASN A 5 15.47 47.91 -8.29
N CYS A 6 15.00 48.25 -9.49
CA CYS A 6 15.56 49.37 -10.27
C CYS A 6 14.53 50.43 -10.66
N GLY A 7 13.27 50.30 -10.29
CA GLY A 7 12.21 51.29 -10.58
C GLY A 7 11.74 51.30 -12.05
N ASN A 8 12.29 50.48 -12.94
CA ASN A 8 11.90 50.47 -14.36
C ASN A 8 10.43 50.06 -14.54
N GLN A 9 9.72 50.78 -15.41
CA GLN A 9 8.33 50.45 -15.75
C GLN A 9 8.29 49.25 -16.68
N MET A 10 7.41 48.26 -16.38
CA MET A 10 7.28 47.02 -17.10
C MET A 10 5.83 46.70 -17.39
N ALA A 11 5.59 45.90 -18.45
CA ALA A 11 4.28 45.37 -18.71
C ALA A 11 3.85 44.40 -17.60
N ASP A 12 2.54 44.35 -17.33
CA ASP A 12 2.00 43.42 -16.33
C ASP A 12 2.21 42.00 -16.79
N GLY A 13 2.66 41.10 -15.87
CA GLY A 13 2.97 39.70 -16.17
C GLY A 13 4.42 39.42 -16.61
N THR A 14 5.28 40.45 -16.71
CA THR A 14 6.71 40.26 -17.04
C THR A 14 7.41 39.53 -15.91
N ARG A 15 8.07 38.40 -16.21
CA ARG A 15 8.74 37.55 -15.20
C ARG A 15 10.11 38.04 -14.79
N PHE A 16 10.80 38.80 -15.64
CA PHE A 16 12.12 39.38 -15.38
C PHE A 16 12.17 40.82 -15.83
N CYS A 17 12.76 41.70 -15.05
CA CYS A 17 12.95 43.05 -15.46
C CYS A 17 13.92 43.15 -16.65
N PRO A 18 13.54 43.78 -17.77
CA PRO A 18 14.40 43.86 -18.95
C PRO A 18 15.63 44.76 -18.71
N GLN A 19 15.59 45.62 -17.69
CA GLN A 19 16.66 46.60 -17.36
C GLN A 19 17.72 46.01 -16.42
N CYS A 20 17.30 45.23 -15.39
CA CYS A 20 18.25 44.76 -14.35
C CYS A 20 18.22 43.23 -14.16
N GLY A 21 17.43 42.50 -14.93
CA GLY A 21 17.34 41.02 -14.83
C GLY A 21 16.67 40.50 -13.55
N THR A 22 16.26 41.37 -12.63
CA THR A 22 15.62 40.94 -11.39
C THR A 22 14.29 40.27 -11.67
N GLN A 23 14.03 39.12 -11.05
CA GLN A 23 12.76 38.42 -11.15
C GLN A 23 11.68 39.29 -10.47
N THR A 24 10.68 39.67 -11.27
CA THR A 24 9.55 40.46 -10.79
C THR A 24 8.46 39.50 -10.36
N GLY A 25 8.01 39.65 -9.12
CA GLY A 25 7.12 38.72 -8.42
C GLY A 25 5.74 38.45 -9.06
N ALA A 26 5.73 37.79 -10.21
CA ALA A 26 4.68 36.84 -10.44
C ALA A 26 5.03 35.64 -9.53
N ALA A 27 4.21 35.40 -8.52
CA ALA A 27 4.37 34.25 -7.65
C ALA A 27 4.78 33.05 -8.51
N ALA A 28 5.98 32.51 -8.23
CA ALA A 28 6.34 31.23 -8.81
C ALA A 28 5.16 30.33 -8.52
N ALA A 29 4.48 29.85 -9.57
CA ALA A 29 3.48 28.82 -9.41
C ALA A 29 4.20 27.75 -8.62
N ALA A 30 3.78 27.56 -7.38
CA ALA A 30 4.41 26.58 -6.48
C ALA A 30 4.49 25.28 -7.30
N ALA A 31 5.70 24.79 -7.49
CA ALA A 31 5.88 23.49 -8.11
C ALA A 31 4.91 22.54 -7.38
N PRO A 32 4.13 21.71 -8.06
CA PRO A 32 3.18 20.85 -7.40
C PRO A 32 3.92 20.13 -6.29
N ALA A 33 3.47 20.33 -5.05
CA ALA A 33 4.09 19.73 -3.89
C ALA A 33 4.23 18.24 -4.17
N ALA A 34 5.42 17.69 -3.99
CA ALA A 34 5.63 16.26 -4.15
C ALA A 34 4.55 15.53 -3.35
N PRO A 35 3.90 14.49 -3.89
CA PRO A 35 2.83 13.80 -3.20
C PRO A 35 3.32 13.36 -1.83
N ALA A 36 2.50 13.60 -0.79
CA ALA A 36 2.84 13.18 0.56
C ALA A 36 3.06 11.65 0.55
N VAL A 37 4.20 11.21 1.07
CA VAL A 37 4.51 9.79 1.21
C VAL A 37 4.25 9.37 2.64
N TYR A 38 3.31 8.45 2.80
CA TYR A 38 2.97 7.82 4.08
C TYR A 38 3.75 6.53 4.25
N ARG A 39 4.09 6.19 5.49
CA ARG A 39 4.81 4.95 5.82
C ARG A 39 4.19 4.26 7.01
N LEU A 40 4.06 2.94 6.87
CA LEU A 40 3.71 2.04 7.95
C LEU A 40 4.77 0.93 8.05
N TYR A 41 4.98 0.49 9.27
CA TYR A 41 5.88 -0.62 9.60
C TYR A 41 5.05 -1.74 10.20
N MET A 42 5.16 -2.93 9.64
CA MET A 42 4.38 -4.09 10.01
C MET A 42 5.32 -5.17 10.56
N ASP A 43 5.28 -5.39 11.86
CA ASP A 43 6.16 -6.31 12.57
C ASP A 43 5.44 -7.61 12.93
N ALA A 44 6.05 -8.74 12.59
CA ALA A 44 5.54 -10.05 13.01
C ALA A 44 5.71 -10.25 14.52
N LYS A 45 4.61 -10.58 15.23
CA LYS A 45 4.56 -10.76 16.69
C LYS A 45 4.27 -12.19 17.14
N GLY A 46 4.49 -13.14 16.33
CA GLY A 46 4.30 -14.54 16.67
C GLY A 46 3.98 -15.35 15.43
N LEU A 47 4.74 -16.39 15.25
CA LEU A 47 4.63 -17.32 14.16
C LEU A 47 4.26 -18.67 14.78
N THR A 48 2.96 -18.97 14.83
CA THR A 48 2.54 -20.36 14.87
C THR A 48 2.28 -20.82 13.43
N MET A 49 2.35 -22.13 13.16
CA MET A 49 2.24 -22.69 11.80
C MET A 49 0.99 -22.22 11.02
N LEU A 50 -0.04 -21.71 11.70
CA LEU A 50 -1.35 -21.36 11.14
C LEU A 50 -1.81 -19.93 11.48
N ASN A 51 -1.14 -19.25 12.42
CA ASN A 51 -1.56 -17.93 12.86
C ASN A 51 -0.40 -16.94 12.83
N TYR A 52 -0.46 -16.01 11.89
CA TYR A 52 0.42 -14.85 11.83
C TYR A 52 -0.27 -13.70 12.56
N LYS A 53 0.43 -13.07 13.49
CA LYS A 53 -0.01 -11.83 14.15
C LYS A 53 0.99 -10.73 13.85
N PHE A 54 0.48 -9.57 13.52
CA PHE A 54 1.29 -8.39 13.20
C PHE A 54 0.81 -7.18 13.98
N GLU A 55 1.75 -6.35 14.38
CA GLU A 55 1.51 -4.97 14.80
C GLU A 55 1.92 -4.04 13.67
N VAL A 56 1.08 -3.05 13.39
CA VAL A 56 1.33 -2.04 12.36
C VAL A 56 1.48 -0.70 13.04
N ARG A 57 2.61 -0.06 12.84
CA ARG A 57 2.97 1.23 13.44
C ARG A 57 3.22 2.27 12.36
N ASP A 58 2.96 3.54 12.69
CA ASP A 58 3.35 4.66 11.85
C ASP A 58 4.84 5.01 12.02
N ALA A 59 5.31 6.01 11.26
CA ALA A 59 6.70 6.47 11.32
C ALA A 59 7.11 7.06 12.69
N ALA A 60 6.14 7.49 13.50
CA ALA A 60 6.37 7.97 14.87
C ALA A 60 6.36 6.83 15.91
N GLY A 61 6.12 5.57 15.48
CA GLY A 61 6.06 4.39 16.34
C GLY A 61 4.70 4.12 16.99
N ASN A 62 3.68 4.93 16.69
CA ASN A 62 2.34 4.73 17.25
C ASN A 62 1.67 3.51 16.62
N LEU A 63 1.02 2.69 17.44
CA LEU A 63 0.22 1.56 16.98
C LEU A 63 -0.99 2.06 16.20
N ARG A 64 -1.08 1.68 14.92
CA ARG A 64 -2.17 2.03 14.01
C ARG A 64 -3.16 0.89 13.81
N TYR A 65 -2.63 -0.33 13.67
CA TYR A 65 -3.44 -1.54 13.45
C TYR A 65 -2.80 -2.76 14.08
N ARG A 66 -3.64 -3.78 14.27
CA ARG A 66 -3.23 -5.17 14.48
C ARG A 66 -3.78 -6.00 13.34
N ALA A 67 -3.02 -6.93 12.83
CA ALA A 67 -3.48 -7.85 11.78
C ALA A 67 -3.22 -9.29 12.20
N ALA A 68 -4.14 -10.18 11.87
CA ALA A 68 -4.00 -11.59 12.16
C ALA A 68 -4.61 -12.44 11.03
N THR A 69 -3.98 -13.60 10.78
CA THR A 69 -4.63 -14.65 9.99
C THR A 69 -5.65 -15.36 10.86
N VAL A 70 -6.78 -15.74 10.25
CA VAL A 70 -7.87 -16.48 10.90
C VAL A 70 -8.04 -17.78 10.14
N THR A 71 -7.74 -18.89 10.79
CA THR A 71 -7.90 -20.21 10.19
C THR A 71 -9.22 -20.80 10.67
N GLU A 72 -10.25 -20.70 9.85
CA GLU A 72 -11.58 -21.26 10.15
C GLU A 72 -11.67 -22.76 9.78
N SER A 73 -10.79 -23.20 8.87
CA SER A 73 -10.66 -24.61 8.47
C SER A 73 -9.28 -24.85 7.87
N MET A 74 -8.88 -26.14 7.71
CA MET A 74 -7.60 -26.50 7.10
C MET A 74 -7.42 -26.02 5.64
N PHE A 75 -8.50 -25.58 4.99
CA PHE A 75 -8.50 -25.17 3.58
C PHE A 75 -8.95 -23.74 3.34
N THR A 76 -9.27 -22.98 4.38
CA THR A 76 -9.77 -21.61 4.25
C THR A 76 -8.78 -20.64 4.88
N TYR A 77 -8.25 -19.76 4.05
CA TYR A 77 -7.24 -18.79 4.44
C TYR A 77 -7.88 -17.41 4.52
N ASN A 78 -8.12 -16.94 5.72
CA ASN A 78 -8.71 -15.63 6.01
C ASN A 78 -7.76 -14.78 6.85
N ALA A 79 -7.95 -13.47 6.84
CA ALA A 79 -7.26 -12.55 7.73
C ALA A 79 -8.17 -11.40 8.13
N ARG A 80 -7.83 -10.73 9.22
CA ARG A 80 -8.52 -9.52 9.68
C ARG A 80 -7.50 -8.48 10.13
N ILE A 81 -7.87 -7.23 9.93
CA ILE A 81 -7.14 -6.06 10.40
C ILE A 81 -8.03 -5.32 11.38
N TYR A 82 -7.48 -4.93 12.51
CA TYR A 82 -8.17 -4.27 13.60
C TYR A 82 -7.52 -2.94 13.92
N TYR A 83 -8.30 -1.97 14.34
CA TYR A 83 -7.79 -0.78 15.02
C TYR A 83 -7.23 -1.13 16.40
N PRO A 84 -6.47 -0.21 17.07
CA PRO A 84 -5.93 -0.47 18.40
C PRO A 84 -6.98 -0.76 19.50
N ASN A 85 -8.22 -0.31 19.29
CA ASN A 85 -9.38 -0.55 20.16
C ASN A 85 -10.12 -1.85 19.85
N ASP A 86 -9.50 -2.75 19.06
CA ASP A 86 -10.03 -4.04 18.62
C ASP A 86 -11.28 -3.97 17.71
N ALA A 87 -11.69 -2.77 17.26
CA ALA A 87 -12.69 -2.64 16.21
C ALA A 87 -12.12 -3.13 14.87
N GLU A 88 -12.90 -3.90 14.12
CA GLU A 88 -12.49 -4.38 12.80
C GLU A 88 -12.31 -3.21 11.82
N ALA A 89 -11.20 -3.20 11.09
CA ALA A 89 -10.88 -2.20 10.09
C ALA A 89 -11.03 -2.73 8.66
N LEU A 90 -10.73 -4.02 8.45
CA LEU A 90 -10.84 -4.73 7.18
C LEU A 90 -10.82 -6.24 7.41
N ALA A 91 -11.69 -6.98 6.73
CA ALA A 91 -11.65 -8.42 6.63
C ALA A 91 -11.13 -8.86 5.25
N ILE A 92 -10.41 -9.97 5.21
CA ILE A 92 -9.89 -10.61 4.00
C ILE A 92 -10.41 -12.04 3.99
N HIS A 93 -11.20 -12.37 2.97
CA HIS A 93 -11.81 -13.68 2.80
C HIS A 93 -11.34 -14.35 1.51
N GLN A 94 -10.85 -15.57 1.64
CA GLN A 94 -10.54 -16.38 0.47
C GLN A 94 -11.82 -16.74 -0.28
N GLN A 95 -11.84 -16.52 -1.60
CA GLN A 95 -12.93 -16.96 -2.44
C GLN A 95 -12.92 -18.48 -2.58
N LYS A 96 -14.10 -19.12 -2.43
CA LYS A 96 -14.25 -20.58 -2.51
C LYS A 96 -14.01 -21.15 -3.92
N LYS A 97 -14.09 -20.36 -4.97
CA LYS A 97 -13.74 -20.78 -6.35
C LYS A 97 -12.21 -20.82 -6.49
N MET A 98 -11.63 -21.95 -6.15
CA MET A 98 -10.28 -22.26 -6.56
C MET A 98 -10.31 -22.73 -8.02
N THR A 99 -9.80 -21.92 -8.92
CA THR A 99 -9.15 -22.49 -10.10
C THR A 99 -7.83 -23.11 -9.61
N MET A 100 -7.43 -24.27 -10.15
CA MET A 100 -6.31 -25.09 -9.63
C MET A 100 -5.00 -24.33 -9.38
N MET A 101 -4.86 -23.08 -9.81
CA MET A 101 -3.62 -22.29 -9.79
C MET A 101 -3.75 -20.90 -9.18
N ALA A 102 -4.93 -20.32 -8.99
CA ALA A 102 -5.09 -18.96 -8.51
C ALA A 102 -5.85 -18.90 -7.19
N MET A 103 -5.34 -18.11 -6.24
CA MET A 103 -6.03 -17.80 -4.99
C MET A 103 -6.51 -16.35 -5.03
N ASN A 104 -7.84 -16.20 -5.05
CA ASN A 104 -8.49 -14.90 -5.03
C ASN A 104 -9.04 -14.60 -3.64
N PHE A 105 -9.08 -13.32 -3.28
CA PHE A 105 -9.55 -12.86 -1.99
C PHE A 105 -10.50 -11.67 -2.14
N ASP A 106 -11.49 -11.58 -1.27
CA ASP A 106 -12.35 -10.42 -1.11
C ASP A 106 -11.83 -9.60 0.08
N LEU A 107 -11.59 -8.30 -0.13
CA LEU A 107 -11.32 -7.33 0.91
C LEU A 107 -12.63 -6.63 1.24
N VAL A 108 -13.08 -6.79 2.48
CA VAL A 108 -14.43 -6.42 2.92
C VAL A 108 -14.35 -5.41 4.06
N ALA A 109 -15.12 -4.34 3.98
CA ALA A 109 -15.23 -3.34 5.03
C ALA A 109 -16.04 -3.88 6.24
N PRO A 110 -15.95 -3.28 7.44
CA PRO A 110 -16.67 -3.74 8.63
C PRO A 110 -18.20 -3.79 8.49
N ASN A 111 -18.75 -2.97 7.60
CA ASN A 111 -20.19 -2.97 7.28
C ASN A 111 -20.60 -4.08 6.29
N GLY A 112 -19.69 -4.98 5.93
CA GLY A 112 -19.92 -6.05 4.96
C GLY A 112 -19.78 -5.63 3.50
N GLY A 113 -19.51 -4.36 3.21
CA GLY A 113 -19.33 -3.86 1.85
C GLY A 113 -18.01 -4.34 1.23
N LEU A 114 -18.06 -4.81 -0.01
CA LEU A 114 -16.87 -5.17 -0.76
C LEU A 114 -16.05 -3.91 -1.09
N VAL A 115 -14.83 -3.85 -0.60
CA VAL A 115 -13.86 -2.78 -0.94
C VAL A 115 -13.23 -3.08 -2.29
N THR A 116 -12.67 -4.26 -2.44
CA THR A 116 -12.10 -4.76 -3.69
C THR A 116 -11.86 -6.27 -3.62
N GLN A 117 -11.68 -6.86 -4.79
CA GLN A 117 -11.20 -8.23 -4.94
C GLN A 117 -9.71 -8.21 -5.23
N ALA A 118 -8.94 -9.07 -4.59
CA ALA A 118 -7.56 -9.36 -4.97
C ALA A 118 -7.56 -10.59 -5.88
N MET A 119 -7.51 -10.35 -7.19
CA MET A 119 -7.53 -11.39 -8.22
C MET A 119 -6.11 -11.75 -8.64
N GLN A 120 -5.71 -12.99 -8.37
CA GLN A 120 -4.38 -13.48 -8.74
C GLN A 120 -4.32 -13.80 -10.24
N ASN A 121 -3.38 -13.16 -10.94
CA ASN A 121 -3.03 -13.49 -12.31
C ASN A 121 -1.79 -14.39 -12.31
N VAL A 122 -1.97 -15.64 -12.75
CA VAL A 122 -0.89 -16.62 -12.83
C VAL A 122 -0.32 -16.59 -14.23
N LYS A 123 0.92 -16.11 -14.39
CA LYS A 123 1.73 -16.26 -15.60
C LYS A 123 2.83 -17.28 -15.32
N LEU A 124 3.36 -17.93 -16.36
CA LEU A 124 4.32 -19.05 -16.24
C LEU A 124 5.51 -18.81 -15.30
N THR A 125 5.91 -17.56 -15.07
CA THR A 125 7.09 -17.20 -14.25
C THR A 125 6.84 -16.12 -13.21
N LYS A 126 5.66 -15.49 -13.19
CA LYS A 126 5.36 -14.37 -12.29
C LYS A 126 3.91 -14.40 -11.84
N TYR A 127 3.69 -14.07 -10.58
CA TYR A 127 2.37 -13.76 -10.06
C TYR A 127 2.18 -12.25 -10.05
N SER A 128 0.97 -11.80 -10.37
CA SER A 128 0.52 -10.42 -10.15
C SER A 128 -0.88 -10.45 -9.60
N TYR A 129 -1.32 -9.34 -9.01
CA TYR A 129 -2.69 -9.18 -8.57
C TYR A 129 -3.35 -8.00 -9.28
N THR A 130 -4.65 -8.12 -9.52
CA THR A 130 -5.48 -7.01 -9.97
C THR A 130 -6.52 -6.74 -8.90
N LEU A 131 -6.75 -5.47 -8.60
CA LEU A 131 -7.79 -4.96 -7.70
C LEU A 131 -8.79 -4.17 -8.56
N PRO A 132 -9.76 -4.85 -9.20
CA PRO A 132 -10.55 -4.26 -10.29
C PRO A 132 -11.40 -3.07 -9.85
N GLN A 133 -11.98 -3.11 -8.63
CA GLN A 133 -12.82 -2.02 -8.12
C GLN A 133 -12.04 -0.71 -7.88
N LEU A 134 -10.70 -0.80 -7.78
CA LEU A 134 -9.83 0.33 -7.51
C LEU A 134 -8.95 0.72 -8.72
N GLY A 135 -9.00 -0.07 -9.81
CA GLY A 135 -8.14 0.12 -10.97
C GLY A 135 -6.64 -0.03 -10.66
N ILE A 136 -6.31 -0.90 -9.68
CA ILE A 136 -4.94 -1.11 -9.20
C ILE A 136 -4.42 -2.45 -9.70
N THR A 137 -3.16 -2.47 -10.15
CA THR A 137 -2.38 -3.69 -10.36
C THR A 137 -1.24 -3.75 -9.36
N VAL A 138 -0.91 -4.96 -8.91
CA VAL A 138 0.16 -5.22 -7.96
C VAL A 138 1.13 -6.20 -8.59
N ASP A 139 2.40 -5.82 -8.69
CA ASP A 139 3.44 -6.62 -9.34
C ASP A 139 4.72 -6.63 -8.50
N GLY A 140 5.49 -7.70 -8.57
CA GLY A 140 6.76 -7.84 -7.86
C GLY A 140 7.09 -9.26 -7.45
N ASP A 141 8.04 -9.37 -6.52
CA ASP A 141 8.40 -10.64 -5.88
C ASP A 141 7.60 -10.83 -4.59
N PHE A 142 6.49 -11.56 -4.71
CA PHE A 142 5.60 -11.82 -3.58
C PHE A 142 6.21 -12.78 -2.56
N LEU A 143 7.09 -13.69 -2.98
CA LEU A 143 7.75 -14.63 -2.05
C LEU A 143 8.73 -13.92 -1.11
N SER A 144 9.41 -12.90 -1.63
CA SER A 144 10.29 -12.03 -0.85
C SER A 144 9.58 -10.84 -0.23
N LEU A 145 8.25 -10.70 -0.43
CA LEU A 145 7.44 -9.56 0.03
C LEU A 145 8.01 -8.20 -0.43
N ASN A 146 8.40 -8.15 -1.70
CA ASN A 146 8.83 -6.94 -2.38
C ASN A 146 7.92 -6.73 -3.60
N PHE A 147 6.92 -5.84 -3.49
CA PHE A 147 5.97 -5.59 -4.57
C PHE A 147 5.49 -4.14 -4.59
N VAL A 148 5.02 -3.70 -5.74
CA VAL A 148 4.62 -2.32 -6.04
C VAL A 148 3.18 -2.31 -6.52
N PHE A 149 2.44 -1.30 -6.10
CA PHE A 149 1.08 -1.01 -6.53
C PHE A 149 1.09 0.05 -7.61
N TYR A 150 0.38 -0.20 -8.68
CA TYR A 150 0.26 0.71 -9.82
C TYR A 150 -1.20 1.08 -10.05
N ARG A 151 -1.47 2.36 -10.32
CA ARG A 151 -2.74 2.86 -10.85
C ARG A 151 -2.45 3.65 -12.12
N ASN A 152 -3.11 3.29 -13.22
CA ASN A 152 -2.84 3.87 -14.55
C ASN A 152 -1.34 3.85 -14.94
N GLY A 153 -0.63 2.77 -14.62
CA GLY A 153 0.80 2.63 -14.89
C GLY A 153 1.73 3.42 -13.98
N GLN A 154 1.21 4.25 -13.06
CA GLN A 154 2.00 5.03 -12.11
C GLN A 154 2.11 4.30 -10.77
N PRO A 155 3.28 4.25 -10.12
CA PRO A 155 3.44 3.66 -8.80
C PRO A 155 2.75 4.53 -7.75
N ILE A 156 1.89 3.94 -6.94
CA ILE A 156 1.14 4.60 -5.86
C ILE A 156 1.49 4.08 -4.48
N GLY A 157 2.25 3.01 -4.40
CA GLY A 157 2.71 2.44 -3.14
C GLY A 157 3.62 1.23 -3.37
N ALA A 158 4.35 0.84 -2.33
CA ALA A 158 5.24 -0.31 -2.36
C ALA A 158 5.29 -1.00 -0.99
N VAL A 159 5.53 -2.30 -1.02
CA VAL A 159 5.86 -3.09 0.16
C VAL A 159 7.27 -3.62 0.01
N ARG A 160 8.07 -3.48 1.06
CA ARG A 160 9.43 -3.99 1.11
C ARG A 160 9.67 -4.73 2.42
N LYS A 161 10.24 -5.93 2.31
CA LYS A 161 10.70 -6.66 3.49
C LYS A 161 11.96 -5.99 4.04
N LYS A 162 11.98 -5.70 5.34
CA LYS A 162 13.18 -5.31 6.07
C LYS A 162 13.68 -6.48 6.90
N VAL A 163 14.95 -6.82 6.73
CA VAL A 163 15.60 -7.82 7.58
C VAL A 163 16.03 -7.13 8.86
N MET A 164 15.34 -7.43 9.94
CA MET A 164 15.68 -6.94 11.28
C MET A 164 16.21 -8.08 12.14
N ALA A 165 17.08 -7.77 13.10
CA ALA A 165 17.67 -8.78 14.01
C ALA A 165 16.63 -9.54 14.86
N TRP A 166 15.41 -9.04 14.96
CA TRP A 166 14.34 -9.53 15.85
C TRP A 166 13.10 -10.09 15.13
N GLY A 167 13.17 -10.34 13.82
CA GLY A 167 12.09 -10.96 13.05
C GLY A 167 11.79 -10.26 11.72
N ASP A 168 10.81 -10.79 10.98
CA ASP A 168 10.37 -10.23 9.71
C ASP A 168 9.59 -8.94 9.95
N SER A 169 10.07 -7.84 9.38
CA SER A 169 9.41 -6.54 9.35
C SER A 169 9.16 -6.12 7.91
N TYR A 170 8.05 -5.41 7.67
CA TYR A 170 7.68 -4.92 6.35
C TYR A 170 7.45 -3.43 6.42
N GLU A 171 8.00 -2.71 5.46
CA GLU A 171 7.70 -1.30 5.22
C GLU A 171 6.68 -1.18 4.11
N VAL A 172 5.60 -0.45 4.38
CA VAL A 172 4.54 -0.14 3.43
C VAL A 172 4.57 1.36 3.17
N GLU A 173 4.97 1.75 1.97
CA GLU A 173 4.97 3.14 1.51
C GLU A 173 3.79 3.37 0.57
N TYR A 174 3.11 4.52 0.66
CA TYR A 174 1.98 4.86 -0.21
C TYR A 174 1.76 6.36 -0.29
N THR A 175 1.08 6.81 -1.35
CA THR A 175 0.78 8.22 -1.62
C THR A 175 -0.69 8.59 -1.42
N ASP A 176 -1.58 7.60 -1.35
CA ASP A 176 -3.02 7.79 -1.16
C ASP A 176 -3.46 7.21 0.19
N ALA A 177 -3.68 8.08 1.19
CA ALA A 177 -4.06 7.68 2.54
C ALA A 177 -5.40 6.93 2.60
N SER A 178 -6.29 7.13 1.63
CA SER A 178 -7.58 6.42 1.58
C SER A 178 -7.44 4.92 1.33
N LEU A 179 -6.31 4.51 0.75
CA LEU A 179 -5.98 3.13 0.41
C LEU A 179 -5.14 2.41 1.48
N GLU A 180 -4.81 3.08 2.59
CA GLU A 180 -3.96 2.53 3.67
C GLU A 180 -4.33 1.08 4.03
N LYS A 181 -5.61 0.82 4.28
CA LYS A 181 -6.12 -0.51 4.65
C LYS A 181 -6.02 -1.52 3.50
N VAL A 182 -6.13 -1.06 2.25
CA VAL A 182 -5.98 -1.93 1.07
C VAL A 182 -4.53 -2.39 0.93
N PHE A 183 -3.56 -1.48 1.13
CA PHE A 183 -2.14 -1.86 1.10
C PHE A 183 -1.80 -2.89 2.17
N LEU A 184 -2.28 -2.70 3.41
CA LEU A 184 -2.11 -3.67 4.49
C LEU A 184 -2.84 -4.98 4.20
N GLY A 185 -4.06 -4.92 3.64
CA GLY A 185 -4.83 -6.08 3.21
C GLY A 185 -4.07 -6.93 2.19
N MET A 186 -3.38 -6.30 1.24
CA MET A 186 -2.56 -7.01 0.25
C MET A 186 -1.33 -7.67 0.87
N VAL A 187 -0.69 -7.08 1.89
CA VAL A 187 0.36 -7.77 2.65
C VAL A 187 -0.19 -9.05 3.28
N MET A 188 -1.39 -8.98 3.87
CA MET A 188 -2.03 -10.16 4.46
C MET A 188 -2.40 -11.21 3.40
N VAL A 189 -2.93 -10.80 2.23
CA VAL A 189 -3.21 -11.71 1.09
C VAL A 189 -1.94 -12.48 0.72
N VAL A 190 -0.81 -11.80 0.55
CA VAL A 190 0.46 -12.43 0.21
C VAL A 190 0.92 -13.41 1.29
N GLN A 191 0.78 -13.05 2.56
CA GLN A 191 1.08 -13.95 3.69
C GLN A 191 0.22 -15.22 3.67
N LEU A 192 -1.07 -15.09 3.39
CA LEU A 192 -1.99 -16.23 3.28
C LEU A 192 -1.59 -17.16 2.12
N VAL A 193 -1.19 -16.61 0.98
CA VAL A 193 -0.72 -17.40 -0.18
C VAL A 193 0.59 -18.12 0.13
N ILE A 194 1.53 -17.48 0.81
CA ILE A 194 2.78 -18.10 1.24
C ILE A 194 2.48 -19.26 2.21
N ALA A 195 1.57 -19.06 3.18
CA ALA A 195 1.17 -20.10 4.12
C ALA A 195 0.52 -21.30 3.40
N ALA A 196 -0.41 -21.03 2.46
CA ALA A 196 -1.07 -22.06 1.66
C ALA A 196 -0.08 -22.88 0.83
N ASN A 197 0.89 -22.23 0.20
CA ASN A 197 1.92 -22.89 -0.60
C ASN A 197 2.87 -23.75 0.25
N ARG A 198 3.17 -23.33 1.48
CA ARG A 198 3.96 -24.16 2.43
C ARG A 198 3.20 -25.42 2.82
N ASN A 199 1.91 -25.32 3.07
CA ASN A 199 1.08 -26.47 3.46
C ASN A 199 0.87 -27.48 2.32
N ARG A 200 0.89 -27.04 1.05
CA ARG A 200 0.78 -27.92 -0.13
C ARG A 200 2.05 -28.73 -0.42
N ARG A 201 3.21 -28.32 0.10
CA ARG A 201 4.51 -28.98 -0.13
C ARG A 201 4.86 -30.00 0.96
N ARG A 202 4.03 -30.13 1.97
CA ARG A 202 4.11 -31.15 3.04
C ARG A 202 3.12 -32.28 2.83
#